data_4e1d25bee973080975e8d25d66365412
#
_entry.id   4e1d25bee973080975e8d25d66365412
#
_cell.length_a   1.000
_cell.length_b   1.000
_cell.length_c   1.000
_cell.angle_alpha   90.00
_cell.angle_beta   90.00
_cell.angle_gamma   90.00
#
_symmetry.space_group_name_H-M   'P 1'
#
loop_
_entity.id
_entity.type
_entity.pdbx_description
1 polymer ?
#
loop_
_entity_poly.entity_id
_entity_poly.type
_entity_poly.pdbx_seq_one_letter_code
_entity_poly.pdbx_strand_id
1 'polypeptide(L)'
;MPSTSVGGGTEGQDPLRDERILIVDDCTLYRENLAATIALYGTAAPSVAWDLPSLVTALEETTPSIVLLNVATRGSALLLRAAMEISPNVRVIVLGVWEDDESEIVACAEAGVAGYHMRTESLDDLRVLIRKVAAGKSFCSPRVSAILLRRLSALASQRPPAAKELVLTAREAQILRMLELGLSNQDIATQLSIAVHTVKNHVHSLLTKLGVSSRAEAAALTRTIRYTAGERKN
;
A
#
# COMPACT_ATOMS: atom_id res chain seq x y z
N MET A 1 17.05 -0.32 59.99
CA MET A 1 16.45 -1.35 59.16
C MET A 1 15.56 -0.65 58.13
N PRO A 2 15.97 -0.40 56.88
CA PRO A 2 15.08 0.14 55.87
C PRO A 2 14.42 -1.03 55.11
N SER A 3 13.09 -1.03 55.10
CA SER A 3 12.25 -1.93 54.35
C SER A 3 12.33 -1.66 52.87
N THR A 4 12.82 -2.60 52.11
CA THR A 4 12.83 -2.61 50.64
C THR A 4 11.41 -2.84 50.14
N SER A 5 10.81 -1.79 49.56
CA SER A 5 9.59 -1.85 48.80
C SER A 5 9.90 -2.55 47.46
N VAL A 6 9.38 -3.77 47.33
CA VAL A 6 9.36 -4.50 46.06
C VAL A 6 8.37 -3.79 45.15
N GLY A 7 8.87 -3.17 44.08
CA GLY A 7 8.06 -2.58 43.05
C GLY A 7 7.18 -3.63 42.36
N GLY A 8 5.88 -3.44 42.46
CA GLY A 8 4.89 -4.22 41.74
C GLY A 8 5.08 -3.97 40.23
N GLY A 9 5.57 -5.00 39.52
CA GLY A 9 5.52 -5.05 38.09
C GLY A 9 4.06 -5.00 37.64
N THR A 10 3.68 -4.02 36.86
CA THR A 10 2.42 -4.00 36.12
C THR A 10 2.38 -5.28 35.27
N GLU A 11 1.56 -6.25 35.68
CA GLU A 11 1.18 -7.37 34.81
C GLU A 11 0.62 -6.75 33.52
N GLY A 12 1.40 -6.81 32.44
CA GLY A 12 0.99 -6.33 31.13
C GLY A 12 -0.25 -7.13 30.73
N GLN A 13 -1.40 -6.49 30.67
CA GLN A 13 -2.62 -7.05 30.09
C GLN A 13 -2.28 -7.65 28.73
N ASP A 14 -2.58 -8.95 28.55
CA ASP A 14 -2.38 -9.61 27.25
C ASP A 14 -3.24 -8.87 26.22
N PRO A 15 -2.62 -8.24 25.18
CA PRO A 15 -3.33 -7.43 24.19
C PRO A 15 -4.43 -8.18 23.43
N LEU A 16 -4.52 -9.51 23.61
CA LEU A 16 -5.57 -10.33 23.00
C LEU A 16 -6.89 -10.32 23.76
N ARG A 17 -6.93 -9.93 25.05
CA ARG A 17 -8.15 -10.00 25.85
C ARG A 17 -9.31 -9.15 25.32
N ASP A 18 -8.99 -8.03 24.71
CA ASP A 18 -9.99 -7.07 24.22
C ASP A 18 -10.26 -7.23 22.71
N GLU A 19 -9.55 -8.15 22.03
CA GLU A 19 -9.71 -8.33 20.60
C GLU A 19 -10.92 -9.24 20.29
N ARG A 20 -11.79 -8.76 19.42
CA ARG A 20 -12.88 -9.55 18.86
C ARG A 20 -12.41 -10.16 17.54
N ILE A 21 -12.32 -11.48 17.52
CA ILE A 21 -11.78 -12.23 16.39
C ILE A 21 -12.93 -12.89 15.63
N LEU A 22 -12.93 -12.75 14.31
CA LEU A 22 -13.79 -13.46 13.38
C LEU A 22 -12.94 -14.42 12.55
N ILE A 23 -13.34 -15.69 12.48
CA ILE A 23 -12.68 -16.72 11.69
C ILE A 23 -13.54 -17.00 10.46
N VAL A 24 -12.93 -16.94 9.28
CA VAL A 24 -13.59 -17.16 7.99
C VAL A 24 -12.96 -18.37 7.30
N ASP A 25 -13.72 -19.49 7.25
CA ASP A 25 -13.27 -20.73 6.64
C ASP A 25 -14.50 -21.60 6.27
N ASP A 26 -14.55 -22.19 5.10
CA ASP A 26 -15.64 -23.07 4.68
C ASP A 26 -15.47 -24.52 5.14
N CYS A 27 -14.30 -24.91 5.67
CA CYS A 27 -14.08 -26.18 6.30
C CYS A 27 -14.52 -26.14 7.78
N THR A 28 -15.67 -26.74 8.10
CA THR A 28 -16.26 -26.72 9.43
C THR A 28 -15.29 -27.23 10.51
N LEU A 29 -14.64 -28.38 10.28
CA LEU A 29 -13.73 -28.96 11.25
C LEU A 29 -12.54 -28.02 11.56
N TYR A 30 -11.95 -27.40 10.54
CA TYR A 30 -10.83 -26.48 10.72
C TYR A 30 -11.30 -25.23 11.47
N ARG A 31 -12.40 -24.64 11.06
CA ARG A 31 -12.99 -23.44 11.65
C ARG A 31 -13.32 -23.63 13.13
N GLU A 32 -14.00 -24.74 13.50
CA GLU A 32 -14.35 -25.03 14.88
C GLU A 32 -13.13 -25.32 15.76
N ASN A 33 -12.15 -26.06 15.23
CA ASN A 33 -10.91 -26.35 15.94
C ASN A 33 -10.10 -25.07 16.20
N LEU A 34 -9.97 -24.21 15.19
CA LEU A 34 -9.26 -22.94 15.33
C LEU A 34 -9.98 -22.01 16.32
N ALA A 35 -11.32 -21.93 16.28
CA ALA A 35 -12.11 -21.15 17.23
C ALA A 35 -11.92 -21.62 18.67
N ALA A 36 -12.02 -22.94 18.91
CA ALA A 36 -11.78 -23.51 20.22
C ALA A 36 -10.36 -23.23 20.73
N THR A 37 -9.37 -23.32 19.85
CA THR A 37 -7.97 -23.10 20.24
C THR A 37 -7.69 -21.62 20.55
N ILE A 38 -8.24 -20.69 19.77
CA ILE A 38 -8.06 -19.24 20.01
C ILE A 38 -8.75 -18.85 21.34
N ALA A 39 -9.91 -19.41 21.64
CA ALA A 39 -10.60 -19.17 22.91
C ALA A 39 -9.75 -19.55 24.14
N LEU A 40 -8.88 -20.58 24.03
CA LEU A 40 -7.95 -20.95 25.08
C LEU A 40 -6.89 -19.88 25.39
N TYR A 41 -6.66 -18.94 24.49
CA TYR A 41 -5.69 -17.84 24.68
C TYR A 41 -6.26 -16.65 25.47
N GLY A 42 -7.46 -16.80 26.04
CA GLY A 42 -8.09 -15.80 26.90
C GLY A 42 -8.79 -14.67 26.13
N THR A 43 -9.03 -14.85 24.84
CA THR A 43 -9.89 -13.98 24.04
C THR A 43 -11.36 -14.26 24.32
N ALA A 44 -12.26 -13.33 23.98
CA ALA A 44 -13.67 -13.69 23.83
C ALA A 44 -13.80 -14.81 22.79
N ALA A 45 -14.86 -15.64 22.90
CA ALA A 45 -15.10 -16.70 21.93
C ALA A 45 -15.17 -16.12 20.52
N PRO A 46 -14.31 -16.58 19.57
CA PRO A 46 -14.32 -16.05 18.22
C PRO A 46 -15.67 -16.27 17.54
N SER A 47 -16.14 -15.28 16.78
CA SER A 47 -17.23 -15.46 15.83
C SER A 47 -16.74 -16.21 14.59
N VAL A 48 -17.65 -16.80 13.84
CA VAL A 48 -17.29 -17.64 12.69
C VAL A 48 -18.15 -17.32 11.47
N ALA A 49 -17.54 -17.41 10.28
CA ALA A 49 -18.24 -17.32 8.99
C ALA A 49 -17.64 -18.32 7.99
N TRP A 50 -18.39 -18.68 6.95
CA TRP A 50 -17.98 -19.68 5.95
C TRP A 50 -18.32 -19.30 4.52
N ASP A 51 -19.10 -18.22 4.32
CA ASP A 51 -19.54 -17.69 3.04
C ASP A 51 -19.81 -16.19 3.16
N LEU A 52 -20.20 -15.54 2.08
CA LEU A 52 -20.45 -14.10 2.08
C LEU A 52 -21.63 -13.69 2.98
N PRO A 53 -22.80 -14.37 2.97
CA PRO A 53 -23.89 -14.01 3.88
C PRO A 53 -23.52 -14.11 5.34
N SER A 54 -22.89 -15.21 5.79
CA SER A 54 -22.43 -15.37 7.17
C SER A 54 -21.35 -14.37 7.55
N LEU A 55 -20.45 -14.01 6.62
CA LEU A 55 -19.45 -12.96 6.86
C LEU A 55 -20.10 -11.60 7.11
N VAL A 56 -21.06 -11.19 6.28
CA VAL A 56 -21.76 -9.90 6.44
C VAL A 56 -22.46 -9.85 7.79
N THR A 57 -23.24 -10.90 8.11
CA THR A 57 -23.92 -10.99 9.40
C THR A 57 -22.93 -10.89 10.59
N ALA A 58 -21.83 -11.65 10.54
CA ALA A 58 -20.84 -11.64 11.61
C ALA A 58 -20.14 -10.28 11.75
N LEU A 59 -19.84 -9.58 10.65
CA LEU A 59 -19.23 -8.25 10.70
C LEU A 59 -20.16 -7.21 11.33
N GLU A 60 -21.46 -7.26 11.02
CA GLU A 60 -22.46 -6.34 11.56
C GLU A 60 -22.75 -6.59 13.04
N GLU A 61 -22.95 -7.85 13.43
CA GLU A 61 -23.36 -8.22 14.78
C GLU A 61 -22.21 -8.15 15.79
N THR A 62 -20.99 -8.57 15.40
CA THR A 62 -19.88 -8.71 16.36
C THR A 62 -18.85 -7.61 16.27
N THR A 63 -18.87 -6.80 15.20
CA THR A 63 -17.89 -5.74 14.92
C THR A 63 -16.45 -6.18 15.26
N PRO A 64 -15.90 -7.19 14.56
CA PRO A 64 -14.59 -7.76 14.91
C PRO A 64 -13.48 -6.74 14.67
N SER A 65 -12.44 -6.81 15.48
CA SER A 65 -11.23 -6.00 15.30
C SER A 65 -10.20 -6.71 14.42
N ILE A 66 -10.25 -8.06 14.39
CA ILE A 66 -9.37 -8.91 13.59
C ILE A 66 -10.21 -9.98 12.88
N VAL A 67 -9.95 -10.16 11.59
CA VAL A 67 -10.49 -11.26 10.77
C VAL A 67 -9.35 -12.20 10.41
N LEU A 68 -9.53 -13.48 10.67
CA LEU A 68 -8.66 -14.57 10.23
C LEU A 68 -9.32 -15.24 9.02
N LEU A 69 -8.82 -14.98 7.82
CA LEU A 69 -9.38 -15.51 6.58
C LEU A 69 -8.46 -16.59 5.98
N ASN A 70 -8.96 -17.82 5.87
CA ASN A 70 -8.23 -18.86 5.14
C ASN A 70 -8.34 -18.62 3.63
N VAL A 71 -7.20 -18.52 2.95
CA VAL A 71 -7.14 -18.31 1.49
C VAL A 71 -7.72 -19.49 0.70
N ALA A 72 -7.74 -20.69 1.27
CA ALA A 72 -8.35 -21.86 0.66
C ALA A 72 -9.90 -21.83 0.66
N THR A 73 -10.51 -20.93 1.42
CA THR A 73 -11.97 -20.74 1.46
C THR A 73 -12.48 -20.34 0.08
N ARG A 74 -13.56 -20.97 -0.35
CA ARG A 74 -14.17 -20.67 -1.64
C ARG A 74 -14.55 -19.19 -1.74
N GLY A 75 -14.03 -18.50 -2.75
CA GLY A 75 -14.26 -17.07 -2.95
C GLY A 75 -13.52 -16.16 -1.96
N SER A 76 -12.42 -16.61 -1.37
CA SER A 76 -11.61 -15.89 -0.38
C SER A 76 -11.29 -14.45 -0.80
N ALA A 77 -10.97 -14.20 -2.07
CA ALA A 77 -10.72 -12.85 -2.60
C ALA A 77 -11.94 -11.93 -2.51
N LEU A 78 -13.16 -12.46 -2.75
CA LEU A 78 -14.40 -11.72 -2.58
C LEU A 78 -14.69 -11.44 -1.10
N LEU A 79 -14.51 -12.46 -0.25
CA LEU A 79 -14.69 -12.34 1.20
C LEU A 79 -13.74 -11.31 1.80
N LEU A 80 -12.48 -11.31 1.36
CA LEU A 80 -11.49 -10.32 1.77
C LEU A 80 -11.92 -8.89 1.42
N ARG A 81 -12.34 -8.65 0.19
CA ARG A 81 -12.83 -7.34 -0.24
C ARG A 81 -14.05 -6.91 0.56
N ALA A 82 -15.04 -7.80 0.71
CA ALA A 82 -16.24 -7.51 1.48
C ALA A 82 -15.91 -7.15 2.93
N ALA A 83 -15.01 -7.87 3.59
CA ALA A 83 -14.58 -7.56 4.95
C ALA A 83 -13.97 -6.16 5.06
N MET A 84 -13.10 -5.79 4.12
CA MET A 84 -12.44 -4.47 4.10
C MET A 84 -13.39 -3.33 3.75
N GLU A 85 -14.38 -3.56 2.88
CA GLU A 85 -15.39 -2.55 2.50
C GLU A 85 -16.42 -2.31 3.60
N ILE A 86 -16.92 -3.37 4.23
CA ILE A 86 -17.94 -3.29 5.30
C ILE A 86 -17.33 -2.75 6.60
N SER A 87 -16.11 -3.16 6.91
CA SER A 87 -15.41 -2.77 8.14
C SER A 87 -14.02 -2.19 7.84
N PRO A 88 -13.91 -0.91 7.44
CA PRO A 88 -12.64 -0.30 7.00
C PRO A 88 -11.53 -0.30 8.08
N ASN A 89 -11.88 -0.45 9.33
CA ASN A 89 -10.93 -0.50 10.46
C ASN A 89 -10.54 -1.92 10.87
N VAL A 90 -11.12 -2.94 10.25
CA VAL A 90 -10.79 -4.34 10.55
C VAL A 90 -9.40 -4.68 10.04
N ARG A 91 -8.67 -5.45 10.84
CA ARG A 91 -7.34 -5.94 10.45
C ARG A 91 -7.47 -7.38 10.00
N VAL A 92 -7.19 -7.63 8.72
CA VAL A 92 -7.32 -8.98 8.16
C VAL A 92 -5.95 -9.68 8.17
N ILE A 93 -5.92 -10.88 8.73
CA ILE A 93 -4.80 -11.82 8.65
C ILE A 93 -5.24 -12.94 7.71
N VAL A 94 -4.48 -13.20 6.66
CA VAL A 94 -4.72 -14.32 5.76
C VAL A 94 -3.98 -15.56 6.24
N LEU A 95 -4.66 -16.71 6.22
CA LEU A 95 -4.15 -17.99 6.69
C LEU A 95 -3.95 -18.97 5.53
N GLY A 96 -2.95 -19.83 5.66
CA GLY A 96 -2.73 -20.93 4.73
C GLY A 96 -2.10 -20.52 3.40
N VAL A 97 -1.46 -19.37 3.34
CA VAL A 97 -0.79 -18.86 2.15
C VAL A 97 0.42 -19.72 1.81
N TRP A 98 0.60 -20.03 0.51
CA TRP A 98 1.80 -20.68 0.03
C TRP A 98 2.92 -19.66 -0.21
N GLU A 99 4.12 -19.97 0.28
CA GLU A 99 5.28 -19.08 0.10
C GLU A 99 5.69 -18.87 -1.36
N ASP A 100 5.31 -19.80 -2.24
CA ASP A 100 5.65 -19.79 -3.66
C ASP A 100 4.55 -19.13 -4.52
N ASP A 101 3.39 -18.83 -3.95
CA ASP A 101 2.31 -18.14 -4.66
C ASP A 101 2.47 -16.62 -4.55
N GLU A 102 3.41 -16.09 -5.36
CA GLU A 102 3.65 -14.64 -5.44
C GLU A 102 2.39 -13.86 -5.85
N SER A 103 1.52 -14.45 -6.68
CA SER A 103 0.31 -13.79 -7.16
C SER A 103 -0.72 -13.62 -6.05
N GLU A 104 -0.93 -14.64 -5.24
CA GLU A 104 -1.83 -14.59 -4.09
C GLU A 104 -1.31 -13.62 -3.01
N ILE A 105 0.00 -13.67 -2.73
CA ILE A 105 0.65 -12.75 -1.78
C ILE A 105 0.44 -11.31 -2.20
N VAL A 106 0.67 -11.00 -3.48
CA VAL A 106 0.50 -9.64 -4.01
C VAL A 106 -0.97 -9.21 -3.99
N ALA A 107 -1.89 -10.08 -4.39
CA ALA A 107 -3.33 -9.77 -4.37
C ALA A 107 -3.84 -9.48 -2.96
N CYS A 108 -3.39 -10.23 -1.95
CA CYS A 108 -3.69 -9.97 -0.54
C CYS A 108 -3.12 -8.63 -0.08
N ALA A 109 -1.87 -8.30 -0.47
CA ALA A 109 -1.27 -7.00 -0.13
C ALA A 109 -2.01 -5.83 -0.75
N GLU A 110 -2.41 -5.94 -2.03
CA GLU A 110 -3.19 -4.93 -2.75
C GLU A 110 -4.57 -4.72 -2.11
N ALA A 111 -5.13 -5.76 -1.49
CA ALA A 111 -6.36 -5.65 -0.70
C ALA A 111 -6.16 -5.04 0.70
N GLY A 112 -4.92 -4.89 1.18
CA GLY A 112 -4.62 -4.22 2.44
C GLY A 112 -4.58 -5.13 3.67
N VAL A 113 -4.23 -6.41 3.53
CA VAL A 113 -4.11 -7.32 4.68
C VAL A 113 -3.05 -6.85 5.68
N ALA A 114 -3.31 -7.08 6.97
CA ALA A 114 -2.41 -6.69 8.05
C ALA A 114 -1.33 -7.72 8.36
N GLY A 115 -1.53 -8.98 7.93
CA GLY A 115 -0.56 -10.04 8.18
C GLY A 115 -0.81 -11.30 7.36
N TYR A 116 0.24 -12.10 7.26
CA TYR A 116 0.25 -13.37 6.53
C TYR A 116 0.69 -14.48 7.48
N HIS A 117 -0.09 -15.55 7.53
CA HIS A 117 0.28 -16.81 8.19
C HIS A 117 0.46 -17.88 7.12
N MET A 118 1.70 -18.36 7.00
CA MET A 118 2.04 -19.34 5.99
C MET A 118 1.51 -20.73 6.34
N ARG A 119 1.29 -21.55 5.34
CA ARG A 119 0.81 -22.93 5.52
C ARG A 119 1.79 -23.80 6.34
N THR A 120 3.07 -23.41 6.38
CA THR A 120 4.13 -24.13 7.10
C THR A 120 4.33 -23.62 8.52
N GLU A 121 3.68 -22.53 8.92
CA GLU A 121 3.80 -21.94 10.24
C GLU A 121 2.87 -22.63 11.25
N SER A 122 3.29 -22.58 12.50
CA SER A 122 2.59 -23.21 13.61
C SER A 122 1.47 -22.32 14.18
N LEU A 123 0.64 -22.91 15.01
CA LEU A 123 -0.40 -22.17 15.74
C LEU A 123 0.20 -21.14 16.71
N ASP A 124 1.39 -21.40 17.28
CA ASP A 124 2.09 -20.43 18.12
C ASP A 124 2.58 -19.23 17.31
N ASP A 125 3.00 -19.43 16.06
CA ASP A 125 3.35 -18.34 15.13
C ASP A 125 2.10 -17.50 14.83
N LEU A 126 0.95 -18.12 14.60
CA LEU A 126 -0.31 -17.43 14.43
C LEU A 126 -0.66 -16.57 15.66
N ARG A 127 -0.49 -17.10 16.86
CA ARG A 127 -0.72 -16.36 18.10
C ARG A 127 0.18 -15.13 18.22
N VAL A 128 1.46 -15.28 17.89
CA VAL A 128 2.42 -14.17 17.87
C VAL A 128 2.02 -13.13 16.81
N LEU A 129 1.57 -13.57 15.63
CA LEU A 129 1.10 -12.70 14.56
C LEU A 129 -0.15 -11.90 14.98
N ILE A 130 -1.16 -12.58 15.58
CA ILE A 130 -2.37 -11.91 16.08
C ILE A 130 -2.00 -10.82 17.08
N ARG A 131 -1.11 -11.10 18.05
CA ARG A 131 -0.63 -10.09 19.02
C ARG A 131 0.04 -8.88 18.36
N LYS A 132 0.87 -9.11 17.35
CA LYS A 132 1.53 -8.02 16.61
C LYS A 132 0.51 -7.16 15.87
N VAL A 133 -0.46 -7.79 15.21
CA VAL A 133 -1.53 -7.10 14.48
C VAL A 133 -2.46 -6.38 15.47
N ALA A 134 -2.79 -6.97 16.63
CA ALA A 134 -3.53 -6.33 17.70
C ALA A 134 -2.83 -5.04 18.19
N ALA A 135 -1.52 -5.06 18.29
CA ALA A 135 -0.70 -3.89 18.63
C ALA A 135 -0.51 -2.88 17.49
N GLY A 136 -1.27 -3.00 16.38
CA GLY A 136 -1.19 -2.10 15.22
C GLY A 136 0.05 -2.28 14.36
N LYS A 137 0.76 -3.40 14.47
CA LYS A 137 1.96 -3.70 13.67
C LYS A 137 1.59 -4.62 12.52
N SER A 138 1.93 -4.24 11.30
CA SER A 138 1.91 -5.18 10.16
C SER A 138 3.11 -6.12 10.24
N PHE A 139 2.89 -7.38 9.91
CA PHE A 139 3.95 -8.38 9.95
C PHE A 139 3.84 -9.36 8.78
N CYS A 140 4.97 -9.60 8.15
CA CYS A 140 5.12 -10.65 7.14
C CYS A 140 6.51 -11.28 7.24
N SER A 141 6.65 -12.48 6.70
CA SER A 141 7.93 -13.18 6.66
C SER A 141 8.93 -12.42 5.77
N PRO A 142 10.25 -12.64 5.93
CA PRO A 142 11.26 -12.05 5.06
C PRO A 142 11.02 -12.36 3.57
N ARG A 143 10.50 -13.54 3.25
CA ARG A 143 10.18 -13.96 1.89
C ARG A 143 9.01 -13.16 1.32
N VAL A 144 7.92 -13.02 2.05
CA VAL A 144 6.79 -12.16 1.67
C VAL A 144 7.25 -10.72 1.48
N SER A 145 8.07 -10.20 2.39
CA SER A 145 8.65 -8.86 2.27
C SER A 145 9.45 -8.68 0.97
N ALA A 146 10.26 -9.68 0.60
CA ALA A 146 11.05 -9.64 -0.64
C ALA A 146 10.14 -9.62 -1.90
N ILE A 147 9.05 -10.40 -1.91
CA ILE A 147 8.06 -10.42 -3.00
C ILE A 147 7.42 -9.04 -3.14
N LEU A 148 6.93 -8.47 -2.03
CA LEU A 148 6.26 -7.17 -2.02
C LEU A 148 7.20 -6.04 -2.44
N LEU A 149 8.46 -6.06 -2.01
CA LEU A 149 9.45 -5.07 -2.42
C LEU A 149 9.76 -5.16 -3.93
N ARG A 150 9.85 -6.38 -4.48
CA ARG A 150 9.99 -6.55 -5.94
C ARG A 150 8.78 -5.99 -6.69
N ARG A 151 7.57 -6.25 -6.20
CA ARG A 151 6.34 -5.72 -6.81
C ARG A 151 6.30 -4.19 -6.76
N LEU A 152 6.65 -3.59 -5.63
CA LEU A 152 6.76 -2.13 -5.49
C LEU A 152 7.81 -1.53 -6.45
N SER A 153 8.98 -2.16 -6.57
CA SER A 153 10.01 -1.72 -7.52
C SER A 153 9.53 -1.80 -8.97
N ALA A 154 8.82 -2.88 -9.34
CA ALA A 154 8.24 -3.01 -10.67
C ALA A 154 7.16 -1.93 -10.94
N LEU A 155 6.29 -1.65 -9.98
CA LEU A 155 5.29 -0.59 -10.09
C LEU A 155 5.94 0.80 -10.18
N ALA A 156 7.00 1.04 -9.41
CA ALA A 156 7.76 2.28 -9.48
C ALA A 156 8.45 2.47 -10.84
N SER A 157 8.92 1.38 -11.44
CA SER A 157 9.54 1.39 -12.79
C SER A 157 8.51 1.58 -13.91
N GLN A 158 7.26 1.16 -13.69
CA GLN A 158 6.15 1.35 -14.63
C GLN A 158 5.49 2.73 -14.48
N ARG A 159 5.70 3.41 -13.37
CA ARG A 159 5.34 4.82 -13.30
C ARG A 159 6.26 5.55 -14.30
N PRO A 160 5.69 6.28 -15.27
CA PRO A 160 6.49 7.30 -15.96
C PRO A 160 7.16 8.11 -14.84
N PRO A 161 8.46 8.43 -14.97
CA PRO A 161 9.20 9.11 -13.90
C PRO A 161 8.28 10.18 -13.37
N ALA A 162 7.97 10.08 -12.06
CA ALA A 162 6.98 10.95 -11.44
C ALA A 162 7.31 12.34 -11.97
N ALA A 163 6.36 12.98 -12.65
CA ALA A 163 6.58 14.30 -13.16
C ALA A 163 7.03 15.08 -11.93
N LYS A 164 8.36 15.25 -11.77
CA LYS A 164 8.90 16.28 -10.92
C LYS A 164 8.07 17.47 -11.35
N GLU A 165 7.30 18.07 -10.46
CA GLU A 165 6.63 19.32 -10.80
C GLU A 165 7.71 20.16 -11.45
N LEU A 166 7.69 20.16 -12.77
CA LEU A 166 8.68 20.86 -13.56
C LEU A 166 8.30 22.32 -13.42
N VAL A 167 8.79 22.92 -12.33
CA VAL A 167 8.67 24.35 -12.13
C VAL A 167 9.52 25.02 -13.19
N LEU A 168 8.93 25.20 -14.35
CA LEU A 168 9.52 25.98 -15.42
C LEU A 168 9.43 27.45 -15.04
N THR A 169 10.52 28.20 -15.22
CA THR A 169 10.45 29.64 -15.16
C THR A 169 9.50 30.16 -16.25
N ALA A 170 8.92 31.33 -16.04
CA ALA A 170 8.03 31.94 -17.04
C ALA A 170 8.67 31.98 -18.45
N ARG A 171 9.98 32.18 -18.51
CA ARG A 171 10.75 32.20 -19.77
C ARG A 171 10.90 30.83 -20.41
N GLU A 172 11.17 29.80 -19.60
CA GLU A 172 11.25 28.41 -20.08
C GLU A 172 9.88 27.91 -20.57
N ALA A 173 8.81 28.24 -19.86
CA ALA A 173 7.44 27.92 -20.28
C ALA A 173 7.07 28.61 -21.60
N GLN A 174 7.47 29.87 -21.80
CA GLN A 174 7.24 30.62 -23.03
C GLN A 174 8.00 29.99 -24.20
N ILE A 175 9.27 29.64 -24.03
CA ILE A 175 10.09 28.99 -25.06
C ILE A 175 9.52 27.61 -25.38
N LEU A 176 9.09 26.83 -24.41
CA LEU A 176 8.49 25.51 -24.60
C LEU A 176 7.25 25.58 -25.53
N ARG A 177 6.35 26.55 -25.28
CA ARG A 177 5.18 26.77 -26.15
C ARG A 177 5.58 27.12 -27.60
N MET A 178 6.66 27.88 -27.77
CA MET A 178 7.15 28.22 -29.11
C MET A 178 7.79 27.02 -29.82
N LEU A 179 8.42 26.10 -29.07
CA LEU A 179 8.91 24.81 -29.56
C LEU A 179 7.76 23.91 -30.01
N GLU A 180 6.64 23.90 -29.30
CA GLU A 180 5.41 23.17 -29.68
C GLU A 180 4.84 23.65 -31.04
N LEU A 181 4.90 24.96 -31.24
CA LEU A 181 4.47 25.58 -32.51
C LEU A 181 5.46 25.35 -33.64
N GLY A 182 6.59 24.66 -33.42
CA GLY A 182 7.59 24.36 -34.42
C GLY A 182 8.51 25.52 -34.78
N LEU A 183 8.49 26.63 -34.03
CA LEU A 183 9.28 27.83 -34.32
C LEU A 183 10.78 27.57 -34.24
N SER A 184 11.55 28.09 -35.17
CA SER A 184 13.01 28.01 -35.14
C SER A 184 13.61 28.88 -34.03
N ASN A 185 14.87 28.63 -33.67
CA ASN A 185 15.56 29.47 -32.66
C ASN A 185 15.66 30.94 -33.14
N GLN A 186 15.64 31.19 -34.44
CA GLN A 186 15.66 32.52 -35.03
C GLN A 186 14.30 33.23 -34.86
N ASP A 187 13.20 32.50 -35.10
CA ASP A 187 11.84 33.01 -34.89
C ASP A 187 11.59 33.31 -33.42
N ILE A 188 12.01 32.39 -32.53
CA ILE A 188 11.93 32.59 -31.09
C ILE A 188 12.74 33.82 -30.64
N ALA A 189 13.95 33.98 -31.15
CA ALA A 189 14.81 35.12 -30.86
C ALA A 189 14.16 36.45 -31.26
N THR A 190 13.55 36.47 -32.47
CA THR A 190 12.82 37.64 -32.97
C THR A 190 11.60 37.95 -32.13
N GLN A 191 10.76 36.97 -31.84
CA GLN A 191 9.56 37.18 -31.03
C GLN A 191 9.85 37.61 -29.57
N LEU A 192 10.96 37.11 -29.01
CA LEU A 192 11.37 37.41 -27.66
C LEU A 192 12.32 38.61 -27.54
N SER A 193 12.70 39.21 -28.65
CA SER A 193 13.66 40.34 -28.73
C SER A 193 14.98 40.06 -28.01
N ILE A 194 15.54 38.85 -28.21
CA ILE A 194 16.83 38.40 -27.62
C ILE A 194 17.72 37.78 -28.68
N ALA A 195 19.00 37.63 -28.36
CA ALA A 195 19.95 37.05 -29.30
C ALA A 195 19.71 35.53 -29.50
N VAL A 196 19.95 35.02 -30.72
CA VAL A 196 19.76 33.62 -31.08
C VAL A 196 20.56 32.65 -30.18
N HIS A 197 21.79 33.05 -29.76
CA HIS A 197 22.62 32.25 -28.87
C HIS A 197 21.98 32.10 -27.46
N THR A 198 21.26 33.15 -26.99
CA THR A 198 20.53 33.13 -25.72
C THR A 198 19.37 32.14 -25.82
N VAL A 199 18.65 32.08 -26.95
CA VAL A 199 17.60 31.07 -27.19
C VAL A 199 18.19 29.66 -27.15
N LYS A 200 19.34 29.44 -27.83
CA LYS A 200 20.02 28.12 -27.80
C LYS A 200 20.34 27.65 -26.37
N ASN A 201 20.83 28.56 -25.52
CA ASN A 201 21.13 28.26 -24.12
C ASN A 201 19.86 27.91 -23.34
N HIS A 202 18.79 28.67 -23.51
CA HIS A 202 17.50 28.37 -22.89
C HIS A 202 16.92 27.03 -23.34
N VAL A 203 16.98 26.72 -24.63
CA VAL A 203 16.52 25.43 -25.18
C VAL A 203 17.36 24.30 -24.62
N HIS A 204 18.68 24.43 -24.58
CA HIS A 204 19.55 23.39 -23.99
C HIS A 204 19.24 23.14 -22.50
N SER A 205 19.14 24.22 -21.71
CA SER A 205 18.74 24.13 -20.30
C SER A 205 17.37 23.48 -20.13
N LEU A 206 16.40 23.82 -20.99
CA LEU A 206 15.06 23.27 -20.98
C LEU A 206 15.06 21.76 -21.32
N LEU A 207 15.79 21.33 -22.35
CA LEU A 207 15.92 19.93 -22.73
C LEU A 207 16.54 19.10 -21.59
N THR A 208 17.59 19.61 -20.95
CA THR A 208 18.22 18.99 -19.80
C THR A 208 17.25 18.87 -18.62
N LYS A 209 16.46 19.93 -18.35
CA LYS A 209 15.47 19.97 -17.27
C LYS A 209 14.30 19.01 -17.52
N LEU A 210 13.88 18.87 -18.79
CA LEU A 210 12.85 17.94 -19.24
C LEU A 210 13.36 16.49 -19.32
N GLY A 211 14.68 16.26 -19.26
CA GLY A 211 15.28 14.93 -19.40
C GLY A 211 15.15 14.35 -20.82
N VAL A 212 15.07 15.20 -21.84
CA VAL A 212 14.91 14.78 -23.25
C VAL A 212 16.12 15.18 -24.09
N SER A 213 16.38 14.43 -25.16
CA SER A 213 17.56 14.59 -26.02
C SER A 213 17.30 15.48 -27.24
N SER A 214 16.04 15.69 -27.59
CA SER A 214 15.67 16.44 -28.81
C SER A 214 14.51 17.40 -28.59
N ARG A 215 14.47 18.45 -29.40
CA ARG A 215 13.36 19.42 -29.41
C ARG A 215 12.01 18.78 -29.79
N ALA A 216 12.05 17.72 -30.62
CA ALA A 216 10.86 17.01 -31.04
C ALA A 216 10.27 16.22 -29.85
N GLU A 217 11.12 15.62 -29.04
CA GLU A 217 10.72 14.96 -27.78
C GLU A 217 10.16 15.98 -26.79
N ALA A 218 10.77 17.16 -26.63
CA ALA A 218 10.26 18.20 -25.76
C ALA A 218 8.87 18.67 -26.22
N ALA A 219 8.64 18.87 -27.48
CA ALA A 219 7.35 19.25 -28.04
C ALA A 219 6.28 18.16 -27.89
N ALA A 220 6.65 16.88 -27.98
CA ALA A 220 5.74 15.75 -27.75
C ALA A 220 5.36 15.60 -26.26
N LEU A 221 6.31 15.83 -25.37
CA LEU A 221 6.11 15.73 -23.92
C LEU A 221 5.08 16.75 -23.40
N THR A 222 5.03 17.94 -23.99
CA THR A 222 4.12 19.02 -23.58
C THR A 222 2.65 18.67 -23.80
N ARG A 223 2.34 17.81 -24.73
CA ARG A 223 0.97 17.30 -24.96
C ARG A 223 0.50 16.39 -23.83
N THR A 224 1.43 15.84 -23.06
CA THR A 224 1.16 14.85 -22.00
C THR A 224 1.26 15.43 -20.58
N ILE A 225 1.98 16.55 -20.40
CA ILE A 225 2.25 17.16 -19.08
C ILE A 225 1.53 18.50 -18.94
N ARG A 226 0.61 18.60 -17.96
CA ARG A 226 0.13 19.91 -17.49
C ARG A 226 1.20 20.51 -16.59
N TYR A 227 1.83 21.60 -17.01
CA TYR A 227 2.77 22.35 -16.19
C TYR A 227 2.07 23.59 -15.59
N THR A 228 2.33 23.83 -14.31
CA THR A 228 1.94 25.07 -13.65
C THR A 228 3.04 26.10 -13.87
N ALA A 229 2.72 27.21 -14.51
CA ALA A 229 3.60 28.37 -14.59
C ALA A 229 3.64 29.00 -13.18
N GLY A 230 4.81 28.97 -12.54
CA GLY A 230 4.99 29.61 -11.22
C GLY A 230 4.87 31.13 -11.35
N GLU A 231 3.74 31.68 -10.94
CA GLU A 231 3.62 33.12 -10.66
C GLU A 231 4.43 33.44 -9.40
N ARG A 232 5.59 34.06 -9.59
CA ARG A 232 6.21 34.78 -8.47
C ARG A 232 5.43 36.08 -8.29
N LYS A 233 4.69 36.17 -7.19
CA LYS A 233 4.28 37.47 -6.66
C LYS A 233 5.54 38.23 -6.24
N ASN A 234 5.68 39.42 -6.80
CA ASN A 234 6.54 40.47 -6.28
C ASN A 234 6.08 40.88 -4.88
#